data_af37c4056eb7d6a76370b32c8ff1949d
#
_entry.id   af37c4056eb7d6a76370b32c8ff1949d
#
_cell.length_a   1.000
_cell.length_b   1.000
_cell.length_c   1.000
_cell.angle_alpha   90.00
_cell.angle_beta   90.00
_cell.angle_gamma   90.00
#
_symmetry.space_group_name_H-M   'P 1'
#
loop_
_entity.id
_entity.type
_entity.pdbx_description
1 polymer ?
#
loop_
_entity_poly.entity_id
_entity_poly.type
_entity_poly.pdbx_seq_one_letter_code
_entity_poly.pdbx_strand_id
1 'polypeptide(L)'
;MADTKKSSSLEQQMAEDEIFCLVEDWLGCKVSRNPKIKMNNNDKVHIEPDFFSEQHCIIGEIFAHIGGNKRGQSTKIANDILKMLLIEKDRCKSFRKIIVICDEQEERTLSGKSALAESIRQFGIELKRVEISNELRDTILSAQNR
;
A
#
# COMPACT_ATOMS: atom_id res chain seq x y z
N MET A 1 -21.45 -13.74 -15.02
CA MET A 1 -21.18 -12.28 -14.98
C MET A 1 -20.61 -11.84 -13.64
N ALA A 2 -21.24 -12.24 -12.53
CA ALA A 2 -20.67 -12.03 -11.20
C ALA A 2 -19.27 -12.65 -11.06
N ASP A 3 -19.02 -13.70 -11.81
CA ASP A 3 -17.78 -14.48 -11.73
C ASP A 3 -16.54 -13.73 -12.20
N THR A 4 -16.67 -12.83 -13.18
CA THR A 4 -15.54 -12.07 -13.71
C THR A 4 -14.98 -11.10 -12.65
N LYS A 5 -15.86 -10.36 -11.97
CA LYS A 5 -15.48 -9.44 -10.90
C LYS A 5 -14.91 -10.19 -9.71
N LYS A 6 -15.52 -11.31 -9.35
CA LYS A 6 -15.07 -12.16 -8.25
C LYS A 6 -13.70 -12.75 -8.54
N SER A 7 -13.49 -13.21 -9.77
CA SER A 7 -12.22 -13.75 -10.24
C SER A 7 -11.11 -12.70 -10.21
N SER A 8 -11.37 -11.49 -10.69
CA SER A 8 -10.41 -10.38 -10.67
C SER A 8 -10.07 -9.97 -9.23
N SER A 9 -11.07 -9.95 -8.35
CA SER A 9 -10.88 -9.63 -6.94
C SER A 9 -10.03 -10.70 -6.25
N LEU A 10 -10.24 -11.97 -6.58
CA LEU A 10 -9.44 -13.07 -6.04
C LEU A 10 -8.01 -13.03 -6.53
N GLU A 11 -7.79 -12.75 -7.82
CA GLU A 11 -6.45 -12.62 -8.39
C GLU A 11 -5.69 -11.46 -7.75
N GLN A 12 -6.37 -10.33 -7.52
CA GLN A 12 -5.78 -9.17 -6.85
C GLN A 12 -5.40 -9.53 -5.42
N GLN A 13 -6.26 -10.26 -4.72
CA GLN A 13 -6.01 -10.69 -3.36
C GLN A 13 -4.80 -11.64 -3.29
N MET A 14 -4.69 -12.57 -4.22
CA MET A 14 -3.55 -13.49 -4.30
C MET A 14 -2.25 -12.74 -4.56
N ALA A 15 -2.28 -11.72 -5.42
CA ALA A 15 -1.14 -10.87 -5.69
C ALA A 15 -0.68 -10.14 -4.42
N GLU A 16 -1.62 -9.57 -3.69
CA GLU A 16 -1.33 -8.87 -2.45
C GLU A 16 -0.77 -9.82 -1.40
N ASP A 17 -1.26 -11.08 -1.34
CA ASP A 17 -0.76 -12.09 -0.43
C ASP A 17 0.73 -12.37 -0.65
N GLU A 18 1.13 -12.55 -1.91
CA GLU A 18 2.53 -12.81 -2.25
C GLU A 18 3.41 -11.60 -1.96
N ILE A 19 2.93 -10.41 -2.29
CA ILE A 19 3.68 -9.17 -2.02
C ILE A 19 3.83 -8.99 -0.51
N PHE A 20 2.79 -9.29 0.27
CA PHE A 20 2.86 -9.19 1.73
C PHE A 20 3.97 -10.08 2.32
N CYS A 21 4.12 -11.31 1.81
CA CYS A 21 5.20 -12.19 2.24
C CYS A 21 6.57 -11.57 1.95
N LEU A 22 6.75 -10.97 0.78
CA LEU A 22 8.00 -10.29 0.43
C LEU A 22 8.27 -9.09 1.34
N VAL A 23 7.22 -8.38 1.72
CA VAL A 23 7.32 -7.23 2.64
C VAL A 23 7.77 -7.67 4.02
N GLU A 24 7.19 -8.73 4.57
CA GLU A 24 7.59 -9.24 5.88
C GLU A 24 9.05 -9.70 5.88
N ASP A 25 9.49 -10.35 4.82
CA ASP A 25 10.90 -10.75 4.67
C ASP A 25 11.81 -9.53 4.66
N TRP A 26 11.43 -8.50 3.91
CA TRP A 26 12.21 -7.27 3.83
C TRP A 26 12.26 -6.52 5.16
N LEU A 27 11.13 -6.43 5.85
CA LEU A 27 11.05 -5.74 7.15
C LEU A 27 11.83 -6.49 8.24
N GLY A 28 11.90 -7.81 8.14
CA GLY A 28 12.55 -8.65 9.15
C GLY A 28 11.79 -8.74 10.46
N CYS A 29 10.50 -8.41 10.44
CA CYS A 29 9.65 -8.52 11.64
C CYS A 29 8.22 -8.83 11.22
N LYS A 30 7.42 -9.29 12.17
CA LYS A 30 6.01 -9.58 11.97
C LYS A 30 5.18 -8.32 12.02
N VAL A 31 4.24 -8.20 11.11
CA VAL A 31 3.26 -7.11 11.09
C VAL A 31 1.86 -7.71 10.95
N SER A 32 0.86 -7.02 11.48
CA SER A 32 -0.53 -7.43 11.32
C SER A 32 -1.00 -7.08 9.93
N ARG A 33 -1.79 -7.95 9.33
CA ARG A 33 -2.33 -7.74 8.00
C ARG A 33 -3.79 -7.32 8.06
N ASN A 34 -4.11 -6.23 7.36
CA ASN A 34 -5.47 -5.68 7.28
C ASN A 34 -6.15 -5.49 8.62
N PRO A 35 -5.45 -4.96 9.65
CA PRO A 35 -6.07 -4.81 10.96
C PRO A 35 -7.02 -3.61 10.98
N LYS A 36 -8.00 -3.65 11.87
CA LYS A 36 -8.82 -2.49 12.19
C LYS A 36 -8.17 -1.74 13.33
N ILE A 37 -7.71 -0.52 13.07
CA ILE A 37 -7.00 0.30 14.04
C ILE A 37 -7.93 1.42 14.48
N LYS A 38 -8.33 1.41 15.74
CA LYS A 38 -9.14 2.49 16.33
C LYS A 38 -8.25 3.67 16.67
N MET A 39 -8.78 4.87 16.47
CA MET A 39 -8.11 6.08 16.91
C MET A 39 -8.25 6.21 18.43
N ASN A 40 -7.18 6.64 19.09
CA ASN A 40 -7.21 6.88 20.53
C ASN A 40 -8.08 8.09 20.88
N ASN A 41 -8.08 9.10 20.01
CA ASN A 41 -8.80 10.35 20.24
C ASN A 41 -10.26 10.30 19.82
N ASN A 42 -10.67 9.27 19.11
CA ASN A 42 -12.06 9.07 18.69
C ASN A 42 -12.28 7.60 18.35
N ASP A 43 -12.79 6.84 19.31
CA ASP A 43 -12.95 5.40 19.18
C ASP A 43 -14.01 4.95 18.17
N LYS A 44 -14.76 5.90 17.61
CA LYS A 44 -15.72 5.63 16.54
C LYS A 44 -15.07 5.64 15.16
N VAL A 45 -13.84 6.12 15.07
CA VAL A 45 -13.08 6.20 13.83
C VAL A 45 -12.00 5.12 13.84
N HIS A 46 -11.89 4.40 12.74
CA HIS A 46 -10.84 3.41 12.56
C HIS A 46 -10.25 3.49 11.16
N ILE A 47 -9.03 3.00 10.99
CA ILE A 47 -8.39 2.83 9.69
C ILE A 47 -8.05 1.36 9.49
N GLU A 48 -7.93 0.94 8.24
CA GLU A 48 -7.59 -0.46 7.90
C GLU A 48 -6.42 -0.45 6.91
N PRO A 49 -5.18 -0.23 7.40
CA PRO A 49 -4.02 -0.30 6.50
C PRO A 49 -3.77 -1.73 6.06
N ASP A 50 -3.03 -1.91 4.98
CA ASP A 50 -2.70 -3.24 4.49
C ASP A 50 -1.80 -3.99 5.47
N PHE A 51 -0.88 -3.28 6.13
CA PHE A 51 -0.09 -3.88 7.22
C PHE A 51 0.25 -2.84 8.29
N PHE A 52 0.47 -3.32 9.51
CA PHE A 52 0.65 -2.43 10.66
C PHE A 52 1.35 -3.14 11.81
N SER A 53 2.21 -2.42 12.52
CA SER A 53 2.78 -2.87 13.79
C SER A 53 2.82 -1.70 14.78
N GLU A 54 2.04 -1.81 15.84
CA GLU A 54 2.08 -0.84 16.93
C GLU A 54 3.45 -0.90 17.62
N GLN A 55 3.95 -2.11 17.84
CA GLN A 55 5.21 -2.36 18.55
C GLN A 55 6.41 -1.75 17.82
N HIS A 56 6.46 -1.92 16.50
CA HIS A 56 7.58 -1.44 15.69
C HIS A 56 7.32 -0.09 15.03
N CYS A 57 6.16 0.51 15.29
CA CYS A 57 5.74 1.79 14.70
C CYS A 57 5.84 1.76 13.16
N ILE A 58 5.18 0.77 12.56
CA ILE A 58 5.16 0.59 11.11
C ILE A 58 3.71 0.65 10.62
N ILE A 59 3.47 1.41 9.56
CA ILE A 59 2.21 1.42 8.84
C ILE A 59 2.49 1.39 7.34
N GLY A 60 1.77 0.57 6.61
CA GLY A 60 2.02 0.47 5.18
C GLY A 60 0.82 0.07 4.36
N GLU A 61 0.93 0.37 3.08
CA GLU A 61 -0.06 0.04 2.07
C GLU A 61 0.62 -0.64 0.89
N ILE A 62 -0.07 -1.62 0.31
CA ILE A 62 0.41 -2.36 -0.84
C ILE A 62 -0.36 -1.89 -2.07
N PHE A 63 0.36 -1.41 -3.06
CA PHE A 63 -0.20 -0.96 -4.32
C PHE A 63 0.23 -1.93 -5.42
N ALA A 64 -0.56 -2.99 -5.60
CA ALA A 64 -0.28 -4.05 -6.56
C ALA A 64 -0.82 -3.65 -7.93
N HIS A 65 -0.13 -2.72 -8.58
CA HIS A 65 -0.52 -2.18 -9.88
C HIS A 65 0.69 -2.11 -10.80
N ILE A 66 0.46 -2.37 -12.09
CA ILE A 66 1.49 -2.33 -13.11
C ILE A 66 1.18 -1.22 -14.10
N GLY A 67 2.19 -0.44 -14.45
CA GLY A 67 2.08 0.72 -15.34
C GLY A 67 2.02 2.02 -14.58
N GLY A 68 1.83 3.13 -15.28
CA GLY A 68 1.77 4.45 -14.67
C GLY A 68 0.43 4.71 -13.98
N ASN A 69 0.43 5.69 -13.10
CA ASN A 69 -0.75 6.07 -12.34
C ASN A 69 -1.83 6.68 -13.23
N LYS A 70 -3.05 6.22 -13.06
CA LYS A 70 -4.26 6.92 -13.50
C LYS A 70 -4.75 7.79 -12.33
N ARG A 71 -5.64 8.72 -12.64
CA ARG A 71 -6.17 9.69 -11.67
C ARG A 71 -6.73 9.03 -10.40
N GLY A 72 -7.54 7.97 -10.56
CA GLY A 72 -8.12 7.27 -9.43
C GLY A 72 -7.10 6.60 -8.54
N GLN A 73 -6.01 6.12 -9.11
CA GLN A 73 -4.92 5.48 -8.38
C GLN A 73 -4.13 6.49 -7.56
N SER A 74 -3.88 7.67 -8.12
CA SER A 74 -3.22 8.76 -7.39
C SER A 74 -4.06 9.20 -6.19
N THR A 75 -5.37 9.28 -6.36
CA THR A 75 -6.29 9.61 -5.27
C THR A 75 -6.24 8.54 -4.17
N LYS A 76 -6.20 7.27 -4.54
CA LYS A 76 -6.09 6.18 -3.57
C LYS A 76 -4.81 6.29 -2.75
N ILE A 77 -3.68 6.51 -3.41
CA ILE A 77 -2.38 6.66 -2.73
C ILE A 77 -2.40 7.88 -1.81
N ALA A 78 -2.96 9.00 -2.25
CA ALA A 78 -3.07 10.20 -1.41
C ALA A 78 -3.92 9.93 -0.17
N ASN A 79 -5.02 9.21 -0.29
CA ASN A 79 -5.86 8.83 0.84
C ASN A 79 -5.11 7.90 1.80
N ASP A 80 -4.32 6.98 1.28
CA ASP A 80 -3.51 6.07 2.10
C ASP A 80 -2.45 6.85 2.90
N ILE A 81 -1.82 7.83 2.28
CA ILE A 81 -0.85 8.70 2.97
C ILE A 81 -1.55 9.48 4.09
N LEU A 82 -2.75 9.99 3.83
CA LEU A 82 -3.51 10.73 4.83
C LEU A 82 -3.79 9.84 6.06
N LYS A 83 -4.13 8.58 5.86
CA LYS A 83 -4.32 7.63 6.97
C LYS A 83 -3.04 7.42 7.78
N MET A 84 -1.90 7.34 7.11
CA MET A 84 -0.60 7.19 7.76
C MET A 84 -0.29 8.40 8.63
N LEU A 85 -0.55 9.60 8.12
CA LEU A 85 -0.34 10.84 8.88
C LEU A 85 -1.32 10.93 10.06
N LEU A 86 -2.54 10.46 9.86
CA LEU A 86 -3.55 10.45 10.92
C LEU A 86 -3.12 9.58 12.10
N ILE A 87 -2.58 8.39 11.83
CA ILE A 87 -2.13 7.49 12.90
C ILE A 87 -0.96 8.10 13.68
N GLU A 88 -0.04 8.78 13.00
CA GLU A 88 1.07 9.45 13.67
C GLU A 88 0.57 10.53 14.62
N LYS A 89 -0.38 11.33 14.17
CA LYS A 89 -0.96 12.39 14.99
C LYS A 89 -1.72 11.83 16.18
N ASP A 90 -2.52 10.79 15.94
CA ASP A 90 -3.31 10.14 16.98
C ASP A 90 -2.45 9.48 18.05
N ARG A 91 -1.36 8.84 17.66
CA ARG A 91 -0.45 8.14 18.57
C ARG A 91 0.62 9.06 19.15
N CYS A 92 0.72 10.30 18.66
CA CYS A 92 1.73 11.29 19.07
C CYS A 92 3.14 10.74 18.98
N LYS A 93 3.44 10.00 17.92
CA LYS A 93 4.78 9.47 17.66
C LYS A 93 4.99 9.21 16.19
N SER A 94 6.25 9.12 15.78
CA SER A 94 6.63 8.85 14.41
C SER A 94 6.44 7.38 14.06
N PHE A 95 5.92 7.12 12.88
CA PHE A 95 5.81 5.78 12.31
C PHE A 95 6.67 5.70 11.06
N ARG A 96 7.15 4.52 10.78
CA ARG A 96 7.70 4.19 9.49
C ARG A 96 6.52 4.00 8.55
N LYS A 97 6.40 4.91 7.58
CA LYS A 97 5.25 4.97 6.65
C LYS A 97 5.72 4.43 5.30
N ILE A 98 5.12 3.35 4.83
CA ILE A 98 5.64 2.62 3.68
C ILE A 98 4.54 2.43 2.63
N ILE A 99 4.86 2.77 1.38
CA ILE A 99 4.05 2.40 0.23
C ILE A 99 4.85 1.37 -0.56
N VAL A 100 4.30 0.17 -0.70
CA VAL A 100 4.93 -0.92 -1.43
C VAL A 100 4.35 -0.97 -2.83
N ILE A 101 5.24 -0.96 -3.82
CA ILE A 101 4.88 -1.05 -5.23
C ILE A 101 5.63 -2.22 -5.85
N CYS A 102 5.20 -2.66 -7.03
CA CYS A 102 5.78 -3.82 -7.68
C CYS A 102 6.15 -3.55 -9.14
N ASP A 103 6.19 -2.29 -9.54
CA ASP A 103 6.44 -1.92 -10.95
C ASP A 103 7.39 -0.74 -11.05
N GLU A 104 8.32 -0.84 -11.99
CA GLU A 104 9.33 0.19 -12.24
C GLU A 104 8.72 1.51 -12.73
N GLN A 105 7.68 1.42 -13.58
CA GLN A 105 7.02 2.62 -14.08
C GLN A 105 6.27 3.36 -12.95
N GLU A 106 5.65 2.63 -12.03
CA GLU A 106 5.04 3.20 -10.83
C GLU A 106 6.09 3.91 -9.98
N GLU A 107 7.24 3.28 -9.80
CA GLU A 107 8.33 3.88 -9.04
C GLU A 107 8.78 5.21 -9.66
N ARG A 108 8.94 5.24 -10.98
CA ARG A 108 9.32 6.48 -11.67
C ARG A 108 8.26 7.56 -11.51
N THR A 109 6.99 7.20 -11.63
CA THR A 109 5.88 8.14 -11.50
C THR A 109 5.83 8.73 -10.09
N LEU A 110 5.94 7.89 -9.07
CA LEU A 110 5.84 8.30 -7.68
C LEU A 110 7.13 8.95 -7.15
N SER A 111 8.20 8.92 -7.93
CA SER A 111 9.46 9.61 -7.63
C SER A 111 9.66 10.85 -8.50
N GLY A 112 8.66 11.23 -9.26
CA GLY A 112 8.75 12.31 -10.24
C GLY A 112 8.48 13.69 -9.67
N LYS A 113 7.83 14.53 -10.50
CA LYS A 113 7.63 15.96 -10.20
C LYS A 113 6.20 16.33 -9.80
N SER A 114 5.31 15.35 -9.65
CA SER A 114 3.93 15.62 -9.26
C SER A 114 3.85 16.07 -7.80
N ALA A 115 2.73 16.70 -7.46
CA ALA A 115 2.45 17.07 -6.07
C ALA A 115 2.44 15.82 -5.17
N LEU A 116 1.91 14.72 -5.67
CA LEU A 116 1.89 13.46 -4.92
C LEU A 116 3.31 12.96 -4.65
N ALA A 117 4.17 12.95 -5.68
CA ALA A 117 5.57 12.52 -5.51
C ALA A 117 6.30 13.42 -4.52
N GLU A 118 6.07 14.72 -4.59
CA GLU A 118 6.68 15.66 -3.66
C GLU A 118 6.16 15.43 -2.23
N SER A 119 4.88 15.14 -2.08
CA SER A 119 4.29 14.81 -0.77
C SER A 119 4.94 13.56 -0.16
N ILE A 120 5.20 12.54 -0.98
CA ILE A 120 5.89 11.33 -0.53
C ILE A 120 7.26 11.70 0.04
N ARG A 121 8.01 12.56 -0.64
CA ARG A 121 9.33 13.01 -0.16
C ARG A 121 9.21 13.86 1.10
N GLN A 122 8.32 14.85 1.09
CA GLN A 122 8.20 15.82 2.19
C GLN A 122 7.67 15.20 3.49
N PHE A 123 6.77 14.25 3.38
CA PHE A 123 6.20 13.60 4.56
C PHE A 123 6.97 12.34 5.00
N GLY A 124 8.11 12.08 4.38
CA GLY A 124 8.96 10.95 4.78
C GLY A 124 8.34 9.59 4.55
N ILE A 125 7.57 9.46 3.46
CA ILE A 125 6.98 8.16 3.10
C ILE A 125 8.04 7.35 2.37
N GLU A 126 8.28 6.10 2.84
CA GLU A 126 9.18 5.19 2.14
C GLU A 126 8.44 4.58 0.95
N LEU A 127 9.07 4.63 -0.19
CA LEU A 127 8.57 3.98 -1.39
C LEU A 127 9.43 2.74 -1.63
N LYS A 128 8.84 1.57 -1.44
CA LYS A 128 9.56 0.30 -1.58
C LYS A 128 9.04 -0.47 -2.78
N ARG A 129 9.90 -0.71 -3.77
CA ARG A 129 9.57 -1.59 -4.89
C ARG A 129 10.04 -3.00 -4.56
N VAL A 130 9.13 -3.98 -4.65
CA VAL A 130 9.45 -5.39 -4.51
C VAL A 130 9.51 -6.03 -5.89
N GLU A 131 10.43 -6.96 -6.07
CA GLU A 131 10.53 -7.71 -7.31
C GLU A 131 9.55 -8.88 -7.29
N ILE A 132 8.68 -8.94 -8.29
CA ILE A 132 7.70 -10.00 -8.42
C ILE A 132 8.06 -10.90 -9.60
N SER A 133 7.57 -12.14 -9.58
CA SER A 133 7.78 -13.09 -10.67
C SER A 133 7.00 -12.64 -11.90
N ASN A 134 7.41 -13.11 -13.07
CA ASN A 134 6.67 -12.87 -14.32
C ASN A 134 5.25 -13.44 -14.23
N GLU A 135 5.09 -14.56 -13.57
CA GLU A 135 3.80 -15.20 -13.37
C GLU A 135 2.86 -14.32 -12.56
N LEU A 136 3.34 -13.75 -11.45
CA LEU A 136 2.56 -12.83 -10.63
C LEU A 136 2.25 -11.54 -11.40
N ARG A 137 3.21 -11.03 -12.16
CA ARG A 137 3.03 -9.86 -13.01
C ARG A 137 1.89 -10.07 -14.01
N ASP A 138 1.87 -11.24 -14.66
CA ASP A 138 0.81 -11.59 -15.62
C ASP A 138 -0.56 -11.68 -14.93
N THR A 139 -0.60 -12.21 -13.71
CA THR A 139 -1.82 -12.28 -12.90
C THR A 139 -2.37 -10.89 -12.63
N ILE A 140 -1.51 -9.96 -12.22
CA ILE A 140 -1.91 -8.58 -11.95
C ILE A 140 -2.42 -7.90 -13.21
N LEU A 141 -1.69 -8.04 -14.32
CA LEU A 141 -2.10 -7.46 -15.61
C LEU A 141 -3.46 -7.98 -16.07
N SER A 142 -3.70 -9.28 -15.92
CA SER A 142 -5.00 -9.89 -16.25
C SER A 142 -6.12 -9.28 -15.42
N ALA A 143 -5.89 -9.10 -14.13
CA ALA A 143 -6.89 -8.50 -13.23
C ALA A 143 -7.18 -7.04 -13.61
N GLN A 144 -6.15 -6.28 -13.98
CA GLN A 144 -6.30 -4.87 -14.38
C GLN A 144 -7.06 -4.69 -15.69
N ASN A 145 -6.97 -5.66 -16.58
CA ASN A 145 -7.54 -5.57 -17.93
C ASN A 145 -8.96 -6.13 -18.05
N ARG A 146 -9.57 -6.52 -16.97
CA ARG A 146 -10.95 -7.04 -16.96
C ARG A 146 -12.03 -6.02 -16.72
#